data_28fd3fafb7f4f8d6847e333037856e56
#
_entry.id   28fd3fafb7f4f8d6847e333037856e56
#
_cell.length_a   1.000
_cell.length_b   1.000
_cell.length_c   1.000
_cell.angle_alpha   90.00
_cell.angle_beta   90.00
_cell.angle_gamma   90.00
#
_symmetry.space_group_name_H-M   'P 1'
#
loop_
_entity.id
_entity.type
_entity.pdbx_description
1 polymer ?
#
loop_
_entity_poly.entity_id
_entity_poly.type
_entity_poly.pdbx_seq_one_letter_code
_entity_poly.pdbx_strand_id
1 'polypeptide(L)'
;DINLSNALALIDKPVWVITEVRGRNKNNRTYSKSRSKNVIYPATITNVQVWRGYSHSKGDTGCPKCTVTVDIATKDDTGAEIYFDLPNELLNVTVFESKEDAEKELAYLNSNKNTMTYSEQRQREDKNNAKVFGIA
;
A
#
# COMPACT_ATOMS: atom_id res chain seq x y z
N ASP A 1 6.20 8.84 -7.88
CA ASP A 1 4.95 9.60 -7.72
C ASP A 1 3.78 8.88 -8.38
N ILE A 2 2.61 8.98 -7.77
CA ILE A 2 1.39 8.40 -8.30
C ILE A 2 0.96 9.17 -9.54
N ASN A 3 0.64 8.47 -10.62
CA ASN A 3 0.12 9.08 -11.84
C ASN A 3 -1.33 9.49 -11.62
N LEU A 4 -1.60 10.79 -11.71
CA LEU A 4 -2.93 11.35 -11.46
C LEU A 4 -4.01 10.76 -12.37
N SER A 5 -3.73 10.63 -13.66
CA SER A 5 -4.70 10.09 -14.62
C SER A 5 -5.08 8.65 -14.30
N ASN A 6 -4.10 7.81 -13.95
CA ASN A 6 -4.36 6.43 -13.57
C ASN A 6 -5.15 6.33 -12.26
N ALA A 7 -4.79 7.16 -11.28
CA ALA A 7 -5.50 7.17 -9.99
C ALA A 7 -6.97 7.60 -10.17
N LEU A 8 -7.21 8.65 -10.96
CA LEU A 8 -8.57 9.12 -11.25
C LEU A 8 -9.40 8.06 -11.97
N ALA A 9 -8.80 7.32 -12.89
CA ALA A 9 -9.48 6.26 -13.63
C ALA A 9 -9.89 5.08 -12.73
N LEU A 10 -9.26 4.94 -11.58
CA LEU A 10 -9.53 3.84 -10.63
C LEU A 10 -10.53 4.20 -9.54
N ILE A 11 -10.96 5.46 -9.43
CA ILE A 11 -11.98 5.84 -8.44
C ILE A 11 -13.24 5.00 -8.65
N ASP A 12 -13.77 4.47 -7.54
CA ASP A 12 -14.97 3.61 -7.49
C ASP A 12 -14.82 2.25 -8.17
N LYS A 13 -13.66 1.92 -8.71
CA LYS A 13 -13.40 0.59 -9.24
C LYS A 13 -12.87 -0.34 -8.15
N PRO A 14 -13.21 -1.65 -8.22
CA PRO A 14 -12.66 -2.59 -7.25
C PRO A 14 -11.16 -2.76 -7.46
N VAL A 15 -10.44 -2.73 -6.35
CA VAL A 15 -9.01 -3.06 -6.30
C VAL A 15 -8.79 -4.06 -5.17
N TRP A 16 -7.65 -4.71 -5.18
CA TRP A 16 -7.28 -5.68 -4.13
C TRP A 16 -6.02 -5.18 -3.46
N VAL A 17 -6.05 -5.15 -2.14
CA VAL A 17 -4.95 -4.64 -1.32
C VAL A 17 -4.34 -5.79 -0.54
N ILE A 18 -3.04 -5.97 -0.65
CA ILE A 18 -2.29 -6.84 0.25
C ILE A 18 -1.72 -5.94 1.36
N THR A 19 -2.00 -6.33 2.58
CA THR A 19 -1.46 -5.66 3.77
C THR A 19 -1.03 -6.70 4.80
N GLU A 20 -0.10 -6.32 5.64
CA GLU A 20 0.37 -7.17 6.73
C GLU A 20 -0.48 -6.95 7.98
N VAL A 21 -1.04 -8.03 8.48
CA VAL A 21 -1.77 -8.04 9.75
C VAL A 21 -0.88 -8.68 10.81
N ARG A 22 -0.61 -7.96 11.89
CA ARG A 22 0.23 -8.43 12.99
C ARG A 22 -0.64 -9.05 14.07
N GLY A 23 -0.31 -10.29 14.46
CA GLY A 23 -0.94 -10.95 15.57
C GLY A 23 -0.49 -10.37 16.91
N ARG A 24 -1.42 -10.29 17.87
CA ARG A 24 -1.10 -9.90 19.25
C ARG A 24 -0.50 -11.06 20.03
N ASN A 25 0.50 -10.77 20.84
CA ASN A 25 1.01 -11.73 21.82
C ASN A 25 0.02 -11.82 22.99
N LYS A 26 -0.39 -13.03 23.35
CA LYS A 26 -1.42 -13.26 24.37
C LYS A 26 -1.06 -12.73 25.77
N ASN A 27 0.23 -12.68 26.10
CA ASN A 27 0.66 -12.43 27.47
C ASN A 27 1.03 -10.98 27.76
N ASN A 28 1.40 -10.17 26.77
CA ASN A 28 1.92 -8.82 27.01
C ASN A 28 1.29 -7.75 26.12
N ARG A 29 0.29 -8.08 25.35
CA ARG A 29 -0.42 -7.17 24.44
C ARG A 29 0.47 -6.51 23.38
N THR A 30 1.69 -6.99 23.17
CA THR A 30 2.56 -6.50 22.12
C THR A 30 2.34 -7.28 20.83
N TYR A 31 2.59 -6.62 19.72
CA TYR A 31 2.53 -7.27 18.42
C TYR A 31 3.82 -8.05 18.16
N SER A 32 3.70 -9.26 17.65
CA SER A 32 4.84 -10.12 17.34
C SER A 32 5.00 -10.24 15.83
N LYS A 33 6.23 -10.03 15.34
CA LYS A 33 6.59 -10.24 13.94
C LYS A 33 6.35 -11.67 13.47
N SER A 34 6.55 -12.65 14.35
CA SER A 34 6.36 -14.07 14.03
C SER A 34 4.90 -14.44 13.77
N ARG A 35 3.96 -13.60 14.19
CA ARG A 35 2.52 -13.80 13.98
C ARG A 35 1.96 -12.92 12.87
N SER A 36 2.79 -12.11 12.23
CA SER A 36 2.32 -11.29 11.13
C SER A 36 2.05 -12.17 9.90
N LYS A 37 1.00 -11.83 9.18
CA LYS A 37 0.67 -12.49 7.93
C LYS A 37 0.17 -11.46 6.92
N ASN A 38 0.43 -11.71 5.66
CA ASN A 38 -0.12 -10.92 4.58
C ASN A 38 -1.54 -11.39 4.26
N VAL A 39 -2.44 -10.45 4.06
CA VAL A 39 -3.85 -10.70 3.78
C VAL A 39 -4.29 -9.86 2.60
N ILE A 40 -5.15 -10.41 1.75
CA ILE A 40 -5.79 -9.68 0.65
C ILE A 40 -7.14 -9.19 1.11
N TYR A 41 -7.42 -7.90 0.90
CA TYR A 41 -8.74 -7.33 1.09
C TYR A 41 -9.25 -6.72 -0.20
N PRO A 42 -10.53 -6.94 -0.56
CA PRO A 42 -11.17 -6.16 -1.61
C PRO A 42 -11.34 -4.71 -1.11
N ALA A 43 -11.01 -3.75 -1.94
CA ALA A 43 -10.97 -2.35 -1.55
C ALA A 43 -11.43 -1.44 -2.67
N THR A 44 -11.67 -0.18 -2.36
CA THR A 44 -11.98 0.86 -3.35
C THR A 44 -11.14 2.09 -3.09
N ILE A 45 -10.75 2.77 -4.17
CA ILE A 45 -10.14 4.08 -4.07
C ILE A 45 -11.28 5.09 -3.92
N THR A 46 -11.33 5.76 -2.77
CA THR A 46 -12.41 6.68 -2.42
C THR A 46 -12.11 8.13 -2.77
N ASN A 47 -10.84 8.49 -2.81
CA ASN A 47 -10.44 9.87 -3.06
C ASN A 47 -9.05 9.93 -3.68
N VAL A 48 -8.84 10.92 -4.54
CA VAL A 48 -7.53 11.26 -5.10
C VAL A 48 -7.30 12.73 -4.82
N GLN A 49 -6.19 13.05 -4.17
CA GLN A 49 -5.85 14.40 -3.77
C GLN A 49 -4.54 14.85 -4.41
N VAL A 50 -4.47 16.11 -4.77
CA VAL A 50 -3.24 16.73 -5.25
C VAL A 50 -2.80 17.75 -4.22
N TRP A 51 -1.60 17.55 -3.69
CA TRP A 51 -1.00 18.44 -2.71
C TRP A 51 0.09 19.26 -3.39
N ARG A 52 0.10 20.55 -3.09
CA ARG A 52 1.15 21.45 -3.55
C ARG A 52 1.84 22.05 -2.34
N GLY A 53 3.15 21.90 -2.27
CA GLY A 53 3.93 22.40 -1.15
C GLY A 53 5.40 22.54 -1.52
N TYR A 54 6.17 23.03 -0.58
CA TYR A 54 7.61 23.16 -0.73
C TYR A 54 8.31 22.00 -0.04
N SER A 55 9.36 21.48 -0.68
CA SER A 55 10.24 20.52 -0.02
C SER A 55 11.09 21.22 1.02
N HIS A 56 11.29 20.56 2.14
CA HIS A 56 12.19 21.03 3.21
C HIS A 56 13.55 20.33 3.16
N SER A 57 13.84 19.60 2.09
CA SER A 57 15.11 18.91 1.93
C SER A 57 16.26 19.90 1.76
N LYS A 58 17.41 19.53 2.32
CA LYS A 58 18.64 20.33 2.16
C LYS A 58 19.02 20.41 0.69
N GLY A 59 19.24 21.61 0.18
CA GLY A 59 19.53 21.86 -1.23
C GLY A 59 18.31 22.12 -2.10
N ASP A 60 17.12 22.14 -1.51
CA ASP A 60 15.90 22.47 -2.23
C ASP A 60 15.89 23.96 -2.60
N THR A 61 15.47 24.26 -3.82
CA THR A 61 15.39 25.62 -4.34
C THR A 61 14.12 26.36 -3.91
N GLY A 62 13.26 25.73 -3.11
CA GLY A 62 11.97 26.30 -2.69
C GLY A 62 10.89 26.24 -3.77
N CYS A 63 11.11 25.50 -4.85
CA CYS A 63 10.07 25.27 -5.86
C CYS A 63 8.95 24.41 -5.30
N PRO A 64 7.67 24.77 -5.58
CA PRO A 64 6.56 23.95 -5.13
C PRO A 64 6.58 22.58 -5.81
N LYS A 65 6.30 21.54 -5.05
CA LYS A 65 6.15 20.18 -5.55
C LYS A 65 4.68 19.80 -5.50
N CYS A 66 4.24 19.05 -6.50
CA CYS A 66 2.90 18.47 -6.51
C CYS A 66 3.01 16.98 -6.19
N THR A 67 2.25 16.56 -5.19
CA THR A 67 2.18 15.16 -4.77
C THR A 67 0.76 14.68 -4.94
N VAL A 68 0.59 13.54 -5.60
CA VAL A 68 -0.71 12.90 -5.72
C VAL A 68 -0.83 11.83 -4.64
N THR A 69 -1.93 11.87 -3.88
CA THR A 69 -2.23 10.86 -2.87
C THR A 69 -3.55 10.18 -3.20
N VAL A 70 -3.68 8.92 -2.82
CA VAL A 70 -4.91 8.16 -2.98
C VAL A 70 -5.35 7.62 -1.64
N ASP A 71 -6.64 7.78 -1.34
CA ASP A 71 -7.28 7.22 -0.16
C ASP A 71 -7.99 5.93 -0.56
N ILE A 72 -7.66 4.84 0.11
CA ILE A 72 -8.19 3.52 -0.17
C ILE A 72 -8.95 3.04 1.06
N ALA A 73 -10.18 2.59 0.86
CA ALA A 73 -11.02 2.08 1.94
C ALA A 73 -11.32 0.60 1.73
N THR A 74 -11.30 -0.15 2.82
CA THR A 74 -11.70 -1.55 2.86
C THR A 74 -12.33 -1.88 4.22
N LYS A 75 -12.73 -3.12 4.40
CA LYS A 75 -13.21 -3.64 5.70
C LYS A 75 -12.39 -4.87 6.07
N ASP A 76 -12.10 -5.01 7.34
CA ASP A 76 -11.45 -6.20 7.86
C ASP A 76 -12.44 -7.36 8.04
N ASP A 77 -11.94 -8.49 8.55
CA ASP A 77 -12.75 -9.70 8.77
C ASP A 77 -13.89 -9.48 9.79
N THR A 78 -13.78 -8.46 10.64
CA THR A 78 -14.80 -8.10 11.63
C THR A 78 -15.82 -7.10 11.08
N GLY A 79 -15.62 -6.59 9.86
CA GLY A 79 -16.46 -5.55 9.27
C GLY A 79 -16.06 -4.12 9.64
N ALA A 80 -14.99 -3.96 10.42
CA ALA A 80 -14.47 -2.63 10.76
C ALA A 80 -13.79 -1.99 9.55
N GLU A 81 -14.01 -0.70 9.35
CA GLU A 81 -13.42 0.05 8.24
C GLU A 81 -11.93 0.27 8.46
N ILE A 82 -11.17 0.07 7.39
CA ILE A 82 -9.73 0.32 7.35
C ILE A 82 -9.45 1.28 6.20
N TYR A 83 -8.59 2.26 6.46
CA TYR A 83 -8.20 3.26 5.47
C TYR A 83 -6.69 3.24 5.26
N PHE A 84 -6.29 3.36 4.01
CA PHE A 84 -4.89 3.52 3.62
C PHE A 84 -4.74 4.80 2.81
N ASP A 85 -3.67 5.52 3.07
CA ASP A 85 -3.34 6.76 2.35
C ASP A 85 -1.97 6.57 1.68
N LEU A 86 -1.95 6.41 0.37
CA LEU A 86 -0.73 6.23 -0.40
C LEU A 86 -0.29 7.56 -1.02
N PRO A 87 0.99 7.89 -1.04
CA PRO A 87 2.15 7.07 -0.65
C PRO A 87 2.58 7.18 0.81
N ASN A 88 1.76 7.78 1.69
CA ASN A 88 2.13 8.00 3.09
C ASN A 88 2.26 6.72 3.89
N GLU A 89 1.53 5.67 3.51
CA GLU A 89 1.76 4.35 4.09
C GLU A 89 3.13 3.83 3.64
N LEU A 90 4.02 3.67 4.60
CA LEU A 90 5.42 3.39 4.29
C LEU A 90 5.70 1.95 3.94
N LEU A 91 4.90 1.01 4.44
CA LEU A 91 5.20 -0.41 4.31
C LEU A 91 3.94 -1.26 4.27
N ASN A 92 4.08 -2.39 3.58
CA ASN A 92 3.15 -3.51 3.65
C ASN A 92 1.76 -3.20 3.08
N VAL A 93 1.69 -2.25 2.15
CA VAL A 93 0.46 -1.98 1.41
C VAL A 93 0.75 -2.01 -0.08
N THR A 94 0.18 -2.99 -0.75
CA THR A 94 0.33 -3.16 -2.20
C THR A 94 -1.05 -3.26 -2.82
N VAL A 95 -1.26 -2.54 -3.93
CA VAL A 95 -2.55 -2.46 -4.62
C VAL A 95 -2.47 -3.21 -5.95
N PHE A 96 -3.53 -3.93 -6.28
CA PHE A 96 -3.65 -4.67 -7.54
C PHE A 96 -5.00 -4.38 -8.18
N GLU A 97 -5.02 -4.29 -9.50
CA GLU A 97 -6.25 -4.18 -10.26
C GLU A 97 -6.93 -5.53 -10.47
N SER A 98 -6.19 -6.62 -10.37
CA SER A 98 -6.65 -7.98 -10.59
C SER A 98 -6.49 -8.81 -9.31
N LYS A 99 -7.55 -9.54 -8.95
CA LYS A 99 -7.50 -10.47 -7.82
C LYS A 99 -6.47 -11.58 -8.05
N GLU A 100 -6.35 -12.05 -9.28
CA GLU A 100 -5.39 -13.11 -9.63
C GLU A 100 -3.96 -12.67 -9.38
N ASP A 101 -3.62 -11.44 -9.78
CA ASP A 101 -2.28 -10.89 -9.54
C ASP A 101 -2.00 -10.72 -8.05
N ALA A 102 -3.00 -10.28 -7.29
CA ALA A 102 -2.89 -10.17 -5.84
C ALA A 102 -2.65 -11.54 -5.20
N GLU A 103 -3.37 -12.57 -5.63
CA GLU A 103 -3.20 -13.94 -5.12
C GLU A 103 -1.83 -14.52 -5.44
N LYS A 104 -1.31 -14.27 -6.64
CA LYS A 104 0.05 -14.69 -7.02
C LYS A 104 1.10 -14.02 -6.13
N GLU A 105 0.98 -12.74 -5.89
CA GLU A 105 1.90 -12.02 -5.01
C GLU A 105 1.80 -12.50 -3.57
N LEU A 106 0.59 -12.76 -3.09
CA LEU A 106 0.39 -13.29 -1.74
C LEU A 106 1.08 -14.65 -1.57
N ALA A 107 0.95 -15.53 -2.54
CA ALA A 107 1.61 -16.84 -2.51
C ALA A 107 3.14 -16.69 -2.48
N TYR A 108 3.67 -15.78 -3.28
CA TYR A 108 5.10 -15.49 -3.27
C TYR A 108 5.57 -14.97 -1.92
N LEU A 109 4.87 -14.00 -1.35
CA LEU A 109 5.21 -13.41 -0.06
C LEU A 109 5.18 -14.45 1.06
N ASN A 110 4.19 -15.33 1.07
CA ASN A 110 4.06 -16.36 2.08
C ASN A 110 5.16 -17.43 1.96
N SER A 111 5.60 -17.77 0.76
CA SER A 111 6.68 -18.74 0.56
C SER A 111 8.08 -18.17 0.85
N ASN A 112 8.24 -16.85 0.83
CA ASN A 112 9.53 -16.19 1.04
C ASN A 112 9.58 -15.33 2.30
N LYS A 113 8.62 -15.48 3.20
CA LYS A 113 8.44 -14.63 4.38
C LYS A 113 9.69 -14.45 5.23
N ASN A 114 10.47 -15.52 5.41
CA ASN A 114 11.63 -15.52 6.29
C ASN A 114 12.96 -15.27 5.57
N THR A 115 12.96 -15.18 4.23
CA THR A 115 14.16 -15.02 3.42
C THR A 115 14.28 -13.65 2.78
N MET A 116 13.20 -12.89 2.77
CA MET A 116 13.14 -11.58 2.14
C MET A 116 13.65 -10.49 3.09
N THR A 117 14.59 -9.68 2.62
CA THR A 117 15.04 -8.51 3.37
C THR A 117 14.02 -7.37 3.27
N TYR A 118 14.14 -6.39 4.17
CA TYR A 118 13.33 -5.17 4.12
C TYR A 118 13.43 -4.46 2.77
N SER A 119 14.65 -4.32 2.24
CA SER A 119 14.86 -3.66 0.95
C SER A 119 14.19 -4.38 -0.21
N GLU A 120 14.27 -5.72 -0.22
CA GLU A 120 13.62 -6.53 -1.25
C GLU A 120 12.10 -6.41 -1.18
N GLN A 121 11.54 -6.44 0.01
CA GLN A 121 10.10 -6.26 0.22
C GLN A 121 9.65 -4.89 -0.30
N ARG A 122 10.36 -3.82 0.04
CA ARG A 122 10.05 -2.47 -0.40
C ARG A 122 10.10 -2.34 -1.92
N GLN A 123 11.11 -2.93 -2.55
CA GLN A 123 11.24 -2.91 -4.00
C GLN A 123 10.07 -3.61 -4.69
N ARG A 124 9.60 -4.73 -4.13
CA ARG A 124 8.44 -5.44 -4.67
C ARG A 124 7.16 -4.63 -4.54
N GLU A 125 6.95 -4.00 -3.40
CA GLU A 125 5.79 -3.13 -3.17
C GLU A 125 5.77 -1.96 -4.16
N ASP A 126 6.89 -1.29 -4.31
CA ASP A 126 7.02 -0.16 -5.24
C ASP A 126 6.79 -0.60 -6.69
N LYS A 127 7.32 -1.74 -7.08
CA LYS A 127 7.14 -2.29 -8.43
C LYS A 127 5.68 -2.63 -8.71
N ASN A 128 4.99 -3.26 -7.77
CA ASN A 128 3.60 -3.65 -7.93
C ASN A 128 2.67 -2.41 -7.93
N ASN A 129 2.91 -1.47 -7.04
CA ASN A 129 2.15 -0.21 -7.01
C ASN A 129 2.39 0.62 -8.29
N ALA A 130 3.60 0.58 -8.84
CA ALA A 130 3.92 1.25 -10.10
C ALA A 130 3.10 0.72 -11.28
N LYS A 131 2.83 -0.59 -11.31
CA LYS A 131 1.99 -1.18 -12.36
C LYS A 131 0.57 -0.64 -12.35
N VAL A 132 0.02 -0.44 -11.15
CA VAL A 132 -1.36 0.06 -10.99
C VAL A 132 -1.44 1.54 -11.28
N PHE A 133 -0.52 2.32 -10.75
CA PHE A 133 -0.57 3.79 -10.82
C PHE A 133 0.31 4.39 -11.91
N GLY A 134 1.00 3.58 -12.70
CA GLY A 134 1.85 4.08 -13.79
C GLY A 134 3.01 4.94 -13.32
N ILE A 135 3.56 4.64 -12.15
CA ILE A 135 4.69 5.38 -11.59
C ILE A 135 5.95 5.06 -12.41
N ALA A 136 6.60 6.09 -12.86
CA ALA A 136 7.85 5.95 -13.58
C ALA A 136 9.05 5.84 -12.62
#